data_caf6cf881e94ff0b5d88cd8de31d72fb
#
_entry.id   caf6cf881e94ff0b5d88cd8de31d72fb
#
_cell.length_a   1.000
_cell.length_b   1.000
_cell.length_c   1.000
_cell.angle_alpha   90.00
_cell.angle_beta   90.00
_cell.angle_gamma   90.00
#
_symmetry.space_group_name_H-M   'P 1'
#
loop_
_entity.id
_entity.type
_entity.pdbx_description
1 polymer ?
#
loop_
_entity_poly.entity_id
_entity_poly.type
_entity_poly.pdbx_seq_one_letter_code
_entity_poly.pdbx_strand_id
1 'polypeptide(L)'
;MQKLSRRQILKAISALPAVSPATSVLAQASNPQPQEWTGFTICDSCNHVPSCGIQFQAQGNNIISIQNWKENPRHWLCSKGMSTLQRLYNPNRLLYPMKRTAPKGAADPGWVRITWDEAYKTIAANMLAAKKKYGPESVMFYAGDPKEPRPSIYRLARYFDSPT
;
A
#
# COMPACT_ATOMS: atom_id res chain seq x y z
N MET A 1 -56.52 -13.24 -10.99
CA MET A 1 -55.47 -12.61 -11.83
C MET A 1 -55.80 -12.88 -13.29
N GLN A 2 -56.38 -11.90 -14.02
CA GLN A 2 -56.73 -12.04 -15.43
C GLN A 2 -55.45 -11.94 -16.28
N LYS A 3 -55.18 -12.97 -17.07
CA LYS A 3 -54.06 -12.98 -18.02
C LYS A 3 -54.41 -12.13 -19.24
N LEU A 4 -53.70 -11.04 -19.44
CA LEU A 4 -53.81 -10.21 -20.65
C LEU A 4 -53.37 -11.00 -21.88
N SER A 5 -54.13 -10.92 -22.97
CA SER A 5 -53.81 -11.57 -24.24
C SER A 5 -52.72 -10.80 -24.97
N ARG A 6 -51.93 -11.50 -25.82
CA ARG A 6 -50.90 -10.86 -26.69
C ARG A 6 -51.42 -9.67 -27.48
N ARG A 7 -52.66 -9.71 -27.93
CA ARG A 7 -53.31 -8.66 -28.70
C ARG A 7 -53.60 -7.39 -27.88
N GLN A 8 -53.87 -7.56 -26.59
CA GLN A 8 -54.08 -6.44 -25.64
C GLN A 8 -52.76 -5.76 -25.28
N ILE A 9 -51.70 -6.54 -25.17
CA ILE A 9 -50.35 -6.01 -24.93
C ILE A 9 -49.84 -5.21 -26.14
N LEU A 10 -50.04 -5.70 -27.36
CA LEU A 10 -49.65 -4.99 -28.58
C LEU A 10 -50.44 -3.69 -28.80
N LYS A 11 -51.73 -3.65 -28.44
CA LYS A 11 -52.54 -2.43 -28.52
C LYS A 11 -52.12 -1.40 -27.47
N ALA A 12 -51.62 -1.82 -26.29
CA ALA A 12 -51.11 -0.91 -25.28
C ALA A 12 -49.76 -0.26 -25.71
N ILE A 13 -48.93 -0.96 -26.52
CA ILE A 13 -47.63 -0.45 -26.97
C ILE A 13 -47.83 0.58 -28.13
N SER A 14 -48.85 0.42 -28.94
CA SER A 14 -49.14 1.34 -30.06
C SER A 14 -49.84 2.65 -29.65
N ALA A 15 -50.23 2.79 -28.39
CA ALA A 15 -50.87 3.98 -27.81
C ALA A 15 -49.90 4.93 -27.07
N LEU A 16 -48.58 4.65 -27.12
CA LEU A 16 -47.62 5.57 -26.55
C LEU A 16 -47.46 6.76 -27.53
N PRO A 17 -47.59 8.03 -27.05
CA PRO A 17 -47.34 9.18 -27.90
C PRO A 17 -45.90 9.13 -28.40
N ALA A 18 -45.72 9.44 -29.72
CA ALA A 18 -44.42 9.54 -30.32
C ALA A 18 -43.57 10.51 -29.49
N VAL A 19 -42.58 9.99 -28.78
CA VAL A 19 -41.59 10.81 -28.08
C VAL A 19 -40.82 11.51 -29.19
N SER A 20 -41.02 12.83 -29.33
CA SER A 20 -40.16 13.69 -30.13
C SER A 20 -38.72 13.39 -29.81
N PRO A 21 -37.80 13.45 -30.78
CA PRO A 21 -36.39 13.36 -30.49
C PRO A 21 -36.00 14.60 -29.67
N ALA A 22 -36.34 14.57 -28.36
CA ALA A 22 -35.77 15.48 -27.40
C ALA A 22 -34.29 15.24 -27.45
N THR A 23 -33.56 16.25 -27.92
CA THR A 23 -32.14 16.42 -27.81
C THR A 23 -31.62 15.60 -26.64
N SER A 24 -30.92 14.52 -26.93
CA SER A 24 -30.16 13.76 -25.93
C SER A 24 -29.09 14.70 -25.39
N VAL A 25 -29.46 15.46 -24.38
CA VAL A 25 -28.49 15.97 -23.42
C VAL A 25 -27.88 14.71 -22.82
N LEU A 26 -26.77 14.27 -23.43
CA LEU A 26 -25.84 13.37 -22.79
C LEU A 26 -25.51 14.06 -21.46
N ALA A 27 -26.22 13.70 -20.41
CA ALA A 27 -25.74 13.91 -19.07
C ALA A 27 -24.40 13.20 -19.05
N GLN A 28 -23.34 13.96 -19.34
CA GLN A 28 -22.00 13.53 -18.99
C GLN A 28 -22.09 13.23 -17.50
N ALA A 29 -22.17 11.95 -17.17
CA ALA A 29 -21.95 11.50 -15.81
C ALA A 29 -20.58 12.04 -15.46
N SER A 30 -20.55 13.17 -14.78
CA SER A 30 -19.35 13.73 -14.21
C SER A 30 -18.88 12.67 -13.25
N ASN A 31 -17.88 11.90 -13.68
CA ASN A 31 -17.21 10.96 -12.80
C ASN A 31 -16.75 11.81 -11.61
N PRO A 32 -17.30 11.62 -10.40
CA PRO A 32 -16.98 12.50 -9.29
C PRO A 32 -15.47 12.48 -9.13
N GLN A 33 -14.86 13.65 -9.32
CA GLN A 33 -13.42 13.78 -9.11
C GLN A 33 -13.11 13.28 -7.71
N PRO A 34 -12.06 12.47 -7.51
CA PRO A 34 -11.71 12.00 -6.19
C PRO A 34 -11.56 13.20 -5.25
N GLN A 35 -12.21 13.13 -4.09
CA GLN A 35 -12.20 14.22 -3.10
C GLN A 35 -10.76 14.54 -2.71
N GLU A 36 -10.41 15.82 -2.75
CA GLU A 36 -9.13 16.31 -2.23
C GLU A 36 -9.23 16.51 -0.71
N TRP A 37 -8.17 16.13 -0.01
CA TRP A 37 -8.08 16.30 1.42
C TRP A 37 -6.63 16.51 1.86
N THR A 38 -6.48 17.16 3.03
CA THR A 38 -5.18 17.43 3.64
C THR A 38 -4.99 16.55 4.86
N GLY A 39 -3.82 15.97 5.00
CA GLY A 39 -3.43 15.20 6.17
C GLY A 39 -2.06 15.57 6.69
N PHE A 40 -1.74 15.04 7.87
CA PHE A 40 -0.50 15.31 8.58
C PHE A 40 0.16 14.00 9.00
N THR A 41 1.48 13.96 8.90
CA THR A 41 2.28 12.82 9.31
C THR A 41 3.68 13.26 9.70
N ILE A 42 4.51 12.31 10.08
CA ILE A 42 5.92 12.54 10.40
C ILE A 42 6.82 11.86 9.38
N CYS A 43 7.97 12.47 9.13
CA CYS A 43 8.97 11.93 8.21
C CYS A 43 9.70 10.73 8.81
N ASP A 44 9.76 9.65 8.07
CA ASP A 44 10.45 8.39 8.41
C ASP A 44 11.80 8.21 7.71
N SER A 45 12.24 9.20 6.93
CA SER A 45 13.41 9.04 6.02
C SER A 45 14.77 8.99 6.73
N CYS A 46 14.82 9.29 8.01
CA CYS A 46 16.05 9.19 8.80
C CYS A 46 15.76 8.96 10.28
N ASN A 47 16.81 8.70 11.06
CA ASN A 47 16.74 8.47 12.50
C ASN A 47 16.76 9.74 13.35
N HIS A 48 16.57 10.91 12.76
CA HIS A 48 16.57 12.18 13.48
C HIS A 48 15.38 12.29 14.44
N VAL A 49 15.65 12.65 15.69
CA VAL A 49 14.63 12.81 16.74
C VAL A 49 14.56 14.28 17.14
N PRO A 50 13.36 14.87 17.25
CA PRO A 50 12.04 14.39 16.88
C PRO A 50 11.83 14.34 15.37
N SER A 51 10.86 13.54 14.90
CA SER A 51 10.56 13.41 13.48
C SER A 51 10.00 14.70 12.88
N CYS A 52 10.44 15.04 11.68
CA CYS A 52 10.00 16.25 10.98
C CYS A 52 8.55 16.13 10.53
N GLY A 53 7.77 17.19 10.68
CA GLY A 53 6.36 17.22 10.30
C GLY A 53 6.18 17.34 8.80
N ILE A 54 5.29 16.51 8.26
CA ILE A 54 4.84 16.56 6.87
C ILE A 54 3.35 16.90 6.85
N GLN A 55 3.00 17.94 6.13
CA GLN A 55 1.64 18.17 5.67
C GLN A 55 1.55 17.65 4.23
N PHE A 56 0.52 16.88 3.91
CA PHE A 56 0.32 16.36 2.57
C PHE A 56 -1.08 16.68 2.04
N GLN A 57 -1.18 16.78 0.73
CA GLN A 57 -2.45 16.82 0.01
C GLN A 57 -2.64 15.51 -0.72
N ALA A 58 -3.85 14.98 -0.66
CA ALA A 58 -4.23 13.76 -1.34
C ALA A 58 -5.48 13.97 -2.18
N GLN A 59 -5.57 13.24 -3.28
CA GLN A 59 -6.74 13.11 -4.12
C GLN A 59 -7.19 11.66 -4.10
N GLY A 60 -8.31 11.39 -3.45
CA GLY A 60 -8.69 10.02 -3.10
C GLY A 60 -7.61 9.36 -2.24
N ASN A 61 -7.05 8.26 -2.71
CA ASN A 61 -5.98 7.51 -2.03
C ASN A 61 -4.56 7.90 -2.48
N ASN A 62 -4.40 8.87 -3.36
CA ASN A 62 -3.11 9.25 -3.88
C ASN A 62 -2.63 10.56 -3.24
N ILE A 63 -1.44 10.55 -2.67
CA ILE A 63 -0.77 11.76 -2.19
C ILE A 63 -0.21 12.50 -3.41
N ILE A 64 -0.64 13.74 -3.62
CA ILE A 64 -0.26 14.55 -4.77
C ILE A 64 0.80 15.60 -4.46
N SER A 65 0.89 16.01 -3.22
CA SER A 65 1.94 16.95 -2.77
C SER A 65 2.28 16.78 -1.31
N ILE A 66 3.49 17.19 -0.93
CA ILE A 66 3.96 17.28 0.45
C ILE A 66 4.64 18.60 0.69
N GLN A 67 4.53 19.10 1.92
CA GLN A 67 5.18 20.32 2.38
C GLN A 67 5.50 20.27 3.87
N ASN A 68 6.16 21.28 4.37
CA ASN A 68 6.41 21.43 5.80
C ASN A 68 5.10 21.58 6.57
N TRP A 69 4.92 20.80 7.64
CA TRP A 69 3.86 21.03 8.60
C TRP A 69 4.30 22.09 9.61
N LYS A 70 3.82 23.34 9.44
CA LYS A 70 4.31 24.52 10.15
C LYS A 70 4.07 24.48 11.67
N GLU A 71 3.00 23.84 12.10
CA GLU A 71 2.61 23.71 13.51
C GLU A 71 3.40 22.62 14.24
N ASN A 72 4.10 21.76 13.51
CA ASN A 72 4.98 20.76 14.11
C ASN A 72 6.24 21.44 14.64
N PRO A 73 6.71 21.16 15.87
CA PRO A 73 7.94 21.74 16.42
C PRO A 73 9.17 21.51 15.53
N ARG A 74 9.16 20.45 14.73
CA ARG A 74 10.14 20.15 13.68
C ARG A 74 9.50 20.27 12.31
N HIS A 75 9.20 21.49 11.91
CA HIS A 75 8.54 21.80 10.64
C HIS A 75 9.47 21.84 9.41
N TRP A 76 10.69 21.37 9.53
CA TRP A 76 11.71 21.49 8.48
C TRP A 76 11.87 20.14 7.78
N LEU A 77 11.47 20.08 6.52
CA LEU A 77 11.75 18.94 5.66
C LEU A 77 13.03 19.20 4.90
N CYS A 78 14.04 18.38 5.13
CA CYS A 78 15.24 18.37 4.30
C CYS A 78 14.96 17.70 2.94
N SER A 79 15.95 17.69 2.06
CA SER A 79 15.84 17.05 0.73
C SER A 79 15.41 15.59 0.78
N LYS A 80 15.84 14.80 1.79
CA LYS A 80 15.38 13.43 2.00
C LYS A 80 13.88 13.37 2.31
N GLY A 81 13.39 14.23 3.20
CA GLY A 81 11.98 14.32 3.54
C GLY A 81 11.14 14.74 2.33
N MET A 82 11.59 15.74 1.58
CA MET A 82 10.92 16.20 0.37
C MET A 82 10.87 15.12 -0.74
N SER A 83 11.84 14.21 -0.79
CA SER A 83 11.85 13.10 -1.75
C SER A 83 10.95 11.92 -1.37
N THR A 84 10.26 11.99 -0.22
CA THR A 84 9.37 10.91 0.25
C THR A 84 8.30 10.54 -0.78
N LEU A 85 7.73 11.54 -1.46
CA LEU A 85 6.72 11.30 -2.49
C LEU A 85 7.27 10.50 -3.67
N GLN A 86 8.48 10.86 -4.14
CA GLN A 86 9.16 10.12 -5.22
C GLN A 86 9.49 8.69 -4.80
N ARG A 87 9.90 8.48 -3.55
CA ARG A 87 10.15 7.15 -2.99
C ARG A 87 8.86 6.33 -2.91
N LEU A 88 7.76 6.95 -2.47
CA LEU A 88 6.46 6.27 -2.32
C LEU A 88 5.92 5.76 -3.66
N TYR A 89 6.03 6.57 -4.70
CA TYR A 89 5.53 6.26 -6.05
C TYR A 89 6.62 5.80 -7.02
N ASN A 90 7.76 5.35 -6.52
CA ASN A 90 8.82 4.84 -7.37
C ASN A 90 8.34 3.59 -8.11
N PRO A 91 8.40 3.55 -9.46
CA PRO A 91 7.93 2.39 -10.24
C PRO A 91 8.72 1.11 -9.94
N ASN A 92 9.96 1.23 -9.43
CA ASN A 92 10.79 0.10 -9.02
C ASN A 92 10.59 -0.30 -7.55
N ARG A 93 9.63 0.29 -6.85
CA ARG A 93 9.35 -0.07 -5.47
C ARG A 93 8.85 -1.51 -5.38
N LEU A 94 9.46 -2.31 -4.49
CA LEU A 94 9.00 -3.67 -4.19
C LEU A 94 7.69 -3.59 -3.40
N LEU A 95 6.60 -4.04 -4.01
CA LEU A 95 5.25 -4.04 -3.42
C LEU A 95 4.87 -5.39 -2.83
N TYR A 96 5.62 -6.43 -3.16
CA TYR A 96 5.32 -7.81 -2.79
C TYR A 96 6.59 -8.54 -2.37
N PRO A 97 6.49 -9.59 -1.55
CA PRO A 97 7.64 -10.42 -1.23
C PRO A 97 8.14 -11.14 -2.49
N MET A 98 9.45 -11.18 -2.62
CA MET A 98 10.15 -11.81 -3.74
C MET A 98 11.02 -12.94 -3.22
N LYS A 99 11.01 -14.07 -3.92
CA LYS A 99 11.84 -15.22 -3.63
C LYS A 99 12.91 -15.38 -4.71
N ARG A 100 14.14 -15.57 -4.29
CA ARG A 100 15.23 -15.93 -5.16
C ARG A 100 15.11 -17.38 -5.58
N THR A 101 15.20 -17.67 -6.88
CA THR A 101 15.18 -19.03 -7.42
C THR A 101 16.56 -19.53 -7.87
N ALA A 102 17.42 -18.62 -8.30
CA ALA A 102 18.77 -18.97 -8.71
C ALA A 102 19.72 -19.18 -7.51
N PRO A 103 20.79 -19.96 -7.67
CA PRO A 103 21.80 -20.15 -6.63
C PRO A 103 22.41 -18.82 -6.16
N LYS A 104 22.88 -18.81 -4.91
CA LYS A 104 23.57 -17.64 -4.36
C LYS A 104 24.83 -17.35 -5.16
N GLY A 105 25.01 -16.11 -5.62
CA GLY A 105 26.13 -15.69 -6.46
C GLY A 105 25.84 -15.71 -7.97
N ALA A 106 24.70 -16.24 -8.43
CA ALA A 106 24.30 -16.13 -9.83
C ALA A 106 24.13 -14.66 -10.24
N ALA A 107 24.53 -14.32 -11.48
CA ALA A 107 24.42 -12.96 -12.01
C ALA A 107 22.96 -12.49 -12.09
N ASP A 108 22.05 -13.37 -12.50
CA ASP A 108 20.59 -13.17 -12.37
C ASP A 108 20.08 -13.95 -11.17
N PRO A 109 19.56 -13.28 -10.14
CA PRO A 109 18.99 -13.95 -8.97
C PRO A 109 17.70 -14.71 -9.25
N GLY A 110 17.03 -14.50 -10.39
CA GLY A 110 15.77 -15.15 -10.73
C GLY A 110 14.65 -14.80 -9.75
N TRP A 111 14.43 -13.52 -9.47
CA TRP A 111 13.39 -13.10 -8.53
C TRP A 111 12.00 -13.43 -9.03
N VAL A 112 11.23 -14.16 -8.23
CA VAL A 112 9.81 -14.44 -8.47
C VAL A 112 8.95 -13.89 -7.33
N ARG A 113 7.81 -13.35 -7.69
CA ARG A 113 6.82 -12.91 -6.70
C ARG A 113 6.20 -14.11 -6.00
N ILE A 114 6.08 -14.03 -4.67
CA ILE A 114 5.41 -15.03 -3.83
C ILE A 114 4.33 -14.36 -2.97
N THR A 115 3.53 -15.15 -2.29
CA THR A 115 2.56 -14.65 -1.30
C THR A 115 3.25 -14.34 0.03
N TRP A 116 2.62 -13.50 0.86
CA TRP A 116 3.09 -13.26 2.22
C TRP A 116 3.08 -14.54 3.06
N ASP A 117 2.09 -15.41 2.89
CA ASP A 117 2.02 -16.71 3.59
C ASP A 117 3.20 -17.61 3.23
N GLU A 118 3.56 -17.68 1.95
CA GLU A 118 4.74 -18.43 1.52
C GLU A 118 6.02 -17.83 2.09
N ALA A 119 6.14 -16.50 2.09
CA ALA A 119 7.29 -15.80 2.66
C ALA A 119 7.45 -16.14 4.14
N TYR A 120 6.39 -15.96 4.95
CA TYR A 120 6.43 -16.23 6.39
C TYR A 120 6.72 -17.71 6.68
N LYS A 121 6.09 -18.65 6.01
CA LYS A 121 6.35 -20.09 6.19
C LYS A 121 7.79 -20.44 5.86
N THR A 122 8.31 -19.91 4.75
CA THR A 122 9.70 -20.16 4.33
C THR A 122 10.70 -19.60 5.34
N ILE A 123 10.52 -18.37 5.78
CA ILE A 123 11.38 -17.70 6.77
C ILE A 123 11.34 -18.49 8.09
N ALA A 124 10.14 -18.75 8.61
CA ALA A 124 9.98 -19.46 9.89
C ALA A 124 10.60 -20.86 9.85
N ALA A 125 10.38 -21.63 8.78
CA ALA A 125 10.97 -22.97 8.64
C ALA A 125 12.49 -22.94 8.66
N ASN A 126 13.11 -22.00 7.94
CA ASN A 126 14.57 -21.87 7.92
C ASN A 126 15.14 -21.40 9.26
N MET A 127 14.49 -20.44 9.91
CA MET A 127 14.91 -19.96 11.22
C MET A 127 14.81 -21.06 12.28
N LEU A 128 13.71 -21.82 12.31
CA LEU A 128 13.54 -22.94 13.23
C LEU A 128 14.54 -24.08 12.96
N ALA A 129 14.83 -24.36 11.69
CA ALA A 129 15.85 -25.32 11.32
C ALA A 129 17.25 -24.89 11.80
N ALA A 130 17.59 -23.60 11.66
CA ALA A 130 18.85 -23.05 12.18
C ALA A 130 18.90 -23.15 13.72
N LYS A 131 17.83 -22.73 14.41
CA LYS A 131 17.73 -22.86 15.88
C LYS A 131 17.90 -24.30 16.36
N LYS A 132 17.25 -25.24 15.68
CA LYS A 132 17.34 -26.67 16.02
C LYS A 132 18.76 -27.23 15.83
N LYS A 133 19.45 -26.78 14.77
CA LYS A 133 20.78 -27.34 14.40
C LYS A 133 21.92 -26.67 15.17
N TYR A 134 21.84 -25.40 15.40
CA TYR A 134 22.97 -24.58 15.85
C TYR A 134 22.69 -23.77 17.13
N GLY A 135 21.47 -23.82 17.68
CA GLY A 135 21.04 -23.00 18.83
C GLY A 135 20.40 -21.66 18.39
N PRO A 136 19.70 -21.01 19.30
CA PRO A 136 19.03 -19.73 19.02
C PRO A 136 20.01 -18.59 18.71
N GLU A 137 21.21 -18.64 19.23
CA GLU A 137 22.30 -17.68 19.01
C GLU A 137 22.84 -17.69 17.58
N SER A 138 22.48 -18.71 16.77
CA SER A 138 22.86 -18.79 15.36
C SER A 138 22.12 -17.80 14.46
N VAL A 139 21.07 -17.17 14.96
CA VAL A 139 20.28 -16.16 14.24
C VAL A 139 20.35 -14.83 14.96
N MET A 140 21.02 -13.86 14.34
CA MET A 140 21.10 -12.50 14.85
C MET A 140 20.00 -11.63 14.27
N PHE A 141 19.30 -10.89 15.12
CA PHE A 141 18.33 -9.88 14.72
C PHE A 141 19.01 -8.52 14.71
N TYR A 142 19.14 -7.94 13.54
CA TYR A 142 19.78 -6.65 13.35
C TYR A 142 18.76 -5.61 12.88
N ALA A 143 18.74 -4.48 13.55
CA ALA A 143 18.05 -3.29 13.09
C ALA A 143 19.05 -2.16 12.98
N GLY A 144 18.94 -1.34 11.92
CA GLY A 144 19.63 -0.08 11.86
C GLY A 144 19.21 0.83 13.01
N ASP A 145 18.98 2.09 12.73
CA ASP A 145 18.35 2.99 13.71
C ASP A 145 16.94 3.42 13.25
N PRO A 146 16.03 2.47 12.96
CA PRO A 146 14.64 2.77 12.69
C PRO A 146 13.92 2.88 14.03
N LYS A 147 13.17 3.93 14.21
CA LYS A 147 12.44 4.19 15.45
C LYS A 147 11.26 3.25 15.63
N GLU A 148 10.56 3.01 14.53
CA GLU A 148 9.24 2.38 14.49
C GLU A 148 9.31 0.86 14.63
N PRO A 149 10.14 0.12 13.88
CA PRO A 149 10.16 -1.34 13.93
C PRO A 149 11.02 -1.92 15.08
N ARG A 150 11.83 -1.10 15.77
CA ARG A 150 12.75 -1.57 16.83
C ARG A 150 12.07 -2.40 17.91
N PRO A 151 10.93 -1.99 18.50
CA PRO A 151 10.24 -2.79 19.49
C PRO A 151 9.79 -4.15 18.97
N SER A 152 9.37 -4.22 17.71
CA SER A 152 8.93 -5.47 17.06
C SER A 152 10.10 -6.43 16.85
N ILE A 153 11.26 -5.91 16.44
CA ILE A 153 12.48 -6.70 16.27
C ILE A 153 12.96 -7.27 17.59
N TYR A 154 12.99 -6.47 18.66
CA TYR A 154 13.36 -6.94 20.00
C TYR A 154 12.39 -7.99 20.55
N ARG A 155 11.09 -7.82 20.31
CA ARG A 155 10.11 -8.84 20.69
C ARG A 155 10.34 -10.14 19.93
N LEU A 156 10.57 -10.09 18.62
CA LEU A 156 10.86 -11.26 17.79
C LEU A 156 12.13 -11.98 18.28
N ALA A 157 13.20 -11.24 18.54
CA ALA A 157 14.44 -11.81 19.08
C ALA A 157 14.22 -12.55 20.40
N ARG A 158 13.45 -11.94 21.32
CA ARG A 158 13.09 -12.58 22.59
C ARG A 158 12.28 -13.85 22.43
N TYR A 159 11.27 -13.85 21.55
CA TYR A 159 10.49 -15.07 21.26
C TYR A 159 11.33 -16.17 20.61
N PHE A 160 12.37 -15.78 19.89
CA PHE A 160 13.29 -16.72 19.28
C PHE A 160 14.36 -17.20 20.25
N ASP A 161 14.53 -16.58 21.40
CA ASP A 161 15.61 -16.76 22.39
C ASP A 161 16.99 -16.37 21.84
N SER A 162 17.05 -15.45 20.86
CA SER A 162 18.29 -14.94 20.33
C SER A 162 18.88 -13.86 21.24
N PRO A 163 20.18 -13.89 21.52
CA PRO A 163 20.84 -12.76 22.17
C PRO A 163 20.83 -11.55 21.22
N THR A 164 20.41 -10.37 21.74
CA THR A 164 20.40 -9.09 21.02
C THR A 164 21.02 -8.00 21.85
#